data_b4d0cda466194dec0630cbf7544825ea
#
_entry.id   b4d0cda466194dec0630cbf7544825ea
#
_cell.length_a   1.000
_cell.length_b   1.000
_cell.length_c   1.000
_cell.angle_alpha   90.00
_cell.angle_beta   90.00
_cell.angle_gamma   90.00
#
_symmetry.space_group_name_H-M   'P 1'
#
loop_
_entity.id
_entity.type
_entity.pdbx_description
1 polymer ?
#
loop_
_entity_poly.entity_id
_entity_poly.type
_entity_poly.pdbx_seq_one_letter_code
_entity_poly.pdbx_strand_id
1 'polypeptide(L)'
;MASVEYLIKQFLTPDKKQLDLSNQNIGDKGAIKLTQSKNLCRLKKLILPNNNISDEGITAIANSENFKQLTDLDIYGNVISDDGVKAIAESPYMSNLKKLSLYGNLVEDEGAIAIAESQIL
;
A
#
# COMPACT_ATOMS: atom_id res chain seq x y z
N MET A 1 -3.12 20.99 -5.83
CA MET A 1 -3.10 19.65 -5.22
C MET A 1 -2.04 19.60 -4.14
N ALA A 2 -2.37 19.02 -3.00
CA ALA A 2 -1.43 18.95 -1.88
C ALA A 2 -0.29 17.97 -2.19
N SER A 3 0.93 18.29 -1.77
CA SER A 3 2.06 17.37 -1.87
C SER A 3 1.88 16.20 -0.91
N VAL A 4 2.53 15.07 -1.23
CA VAL A 4 2.48 13.91 -0.35
C VAL A 4 3.10 14.22 1.02
N GLU A 5 4.18 15.00 1.03
CA GLU A 5 4.81 15.42 2.29
C GLU A 5 3.83 16.21 3.16
N TYR A 6 3.05 17.10 2.56
CA TYR A 6 2.03 17.84 3.28
C TYR A 6 0.96 16.91 3.83
N LEU A 7 0.49 15.97 3.01
CA LEU A 7 -0.54 15.01 3.43
C LEU A 7 -0.05 14.13 4.59
N ILE A 8 1.20 13.72 4.56
CA ILE A 8 1.78 12.94 5.65
C ILE A 8 1.73 13.75 6.96
N LYS A 9 2.12 15.02 6.90
CA LYS A 9 2.07 15.87 8.09
C LYS A 9 0.67 16.04 8.63
N GLN A 10 -0.33 16.14 7.73
CA GLN A 10 -1.71 16.35 8.13
C GLN A 10 -2.36 15.10 8.72
N PHE A 11 -2.07 13.92 8.16
CA PHE A 11 -2.85 12.72 8.44
C PHE A 11 -2.11 11.62 9.18
N LEU A 12 -0.79 11.71 9.30
CA LEU A 12 -0.05 10.70 10.07
C LEU A 12 -0.41 10.85 11.55
N THR A 13 -0.79 9.76 12.19
CA THR A 13 -1.13 9.79 13.61
C THR A 13 0.08 10.16 14.46
N PRO A 14 -0.14 10.73 15.67
CA PRO A 14 0.97 11.15 16.53
C PRO A 14 1.95 10.03 16.88
N ASP A 15 1.46 8.78 16.99
CA ASP A 15 2.31 7.61 17.27
C ASP A 15 3.00 7.10 16.02
N LYS A 16 2.73 7.69 14.84
CA LYS A 16 3.29 7.34 13.53
C LYS A 16 2.93 5.93 13.07
N LYS A 17 1.86 5.36 13.59
CA LYS A 17 1.46 3.98 13.28
C LYS A 17 0.38 3.88 12.22
N GLN A 18 -0.34 4.95 11.93
CA GLN A 18 -1.43 4.93 10.95
C GLN A 18 -1.38 6.16 10.05
N LEU A 19 -1.56 5.91 8.76
CA LEU A 19 -1.68 6.97 7.75
C LEU A 19 -2.89 6.68 6.87
N ASP A 20 -3.88 7.56 6.93
CA ASP A 20 -5.08 7.47 6.11
C ASP A 20 -5.06 8.58 5.07
N LEU A 21 -4.82 8.21 3.82
CA LEU A 21 -4.83 9.12 2.68
C LEU A 21 -5.97 8.82 1.73
N SER A 22 -7.12 8.43 2.26
CA SER A 22 -8.31 8.11 1.45
C SER A 22 -8.68 9.27 0.52
N ASN A 23 -8.94 8.94 -0.75
CA ASN A 23 -9.46 9.90 -1.73
C ASN A 23 -8.58 11.14 -1.94
N GLN A 24 -7.27 10.99 -1.92
CA GLN A 24 -6.33 12.10 -2.10
C GLN A 24 -5.73 12.19 -3.49
N ASN A 25 -6.08 11.25 -4.37
CA ASN A 25 -5.59 11.22 -5.75
C ASN A 25 -4.06 11.29 -5.84
N ILE A 26 -3.39 10.50 -5.01
CA ILE A 26 -1.92 10.55 -4.96
C ILE A 26 -1.26 9.90 -6.17
N GLY A 27 -1.92 8.93 -6.82
CA GLY A 27 -1.41 8.22 -7.98
C GLY A 27 -0.15 7.42 -7.68
N ASP A 28 0.46 6.89 -8.75
CA ASP A 28 1.70 6.12 -8.61
C ASP A 28 2.84 6.99 -8.12
N LYS A 29 2.91 8.23 -8.58
CA LYS A 29 3.97 9.15 -8.13
C LYS A 29 3.89 9.38 -6.63
N GLY A 30 2.68 9.55 -6.11
CA GLY A 30 2.48 9.71 -4.67
C GLY A 30 2.83 8.46 -3.90
N ALA A 31 2.45 7.29 -4.41
CA ALA A 31 2.79 6.02 -3.79
C ALA A 31 4.32 5.85 -3.69
N ILE A 32 5.03 6.18 -4.77
CA ILE A 32 6.49 6.11 -4.78
C ILE A 32 7.09 7.08 -3.75
N LYS A 33 6.53 8.27 -3.64
CA LYS A 33 7.00 9.25 -2.65
C LYS A 33 6.80 8.76 -1.21
N LEU A 34 5.75 8.00 -0.93
CA LEU A 34 5.55 7.40 0.39
C LEU A 34 6.74 6.51 0.77
N THR A 35 7.31 5.80 -0.20
CA THR A 35 8.44 4.90 0.07
C THR A 35 9.70 5.64 0.48
N GLN A 36 9.76 6.94 0.22
CA GLN A 36 10.92 7.79 0.49
C GLN A 36 10.81 8.53 1.82
N SER A 37 9.70 8.43 2.52
CA SER A 37 9.48 9.16 3.76
C SER A 37 9.95 8.34 4.97
N LYS A 38 10.98 8.83 5.64
CA LYS A 38 11.51 8.17 6.84
C LYS A 38 10.52 8.20 8.02
N ASN A 39 9.56 9.12 7.98
CA ASN A 39 8.54 9.21 9.03
C ASN A 39 7.60 8.01 9.03
N LEU A 40 7.58 7.20 7.96
CA LEU A 40 6.65 6.10 7.81
C LEU A 40 7.24 4.74 8.17
N CYS A 41 8.49 4.67 8.63
CA CYS A 41 9.15 3.39 8.88
C CYS A 41 8.55 2.58 10.05
N ARG A 42 7.71 3.20 10.86
CA ARG A 42 7.03 2.53 11.98
C ARG A 42 5.55 2.25 11.70
N LEU A 43 5.12 2.52 10.48
CA LEU A 43 3.71 2.43 10.12
C LEU A 43 3.20 1.00 10.25
N LYS A 44 2.03 0.85 10.85
CA LYS A 44 1.30 -0.42 10.97
C LYS A 44 0.11 -0.49 10.02
N LYS A 45 -0.55 0.63 9.80
CA LYS A 45 -1.73 0.68 8.93
C LYS A 45 -1.57 1.76 7.88
N LEU A 46 -1.65 1.35 6.61
CA LEU A 46 -1.59 2.25 5.46
C LEU A 46 -2.92 2.14 4.72
N ILE A 47 -3.66 3.24 4.69
CA ILE A 47 -5.03 3.28 4.19
C ILE A 47 -5.07 4.20 2.97
N LEU A 48 -5.21 3.60 1.78
CA LEU A 48 -5.06 4.29 0.49
C LEU A 48 -6.23 4.07 -0.48
N PRO A 49 -7.49 3.98 -0.04
CA PRO A 49 -8.58 3.76 -0.99
C PRO A 49 -8.75 4.94 -1.95
N ASN A 50 -9.13 4.63 -3.17
CA ASN A 50 -9.49 5.62 -4.19
C ASN A 50 -8.40 6.64 -4.47
N ASN A 51 -7.19 6.16 -4.75
CA ASN A 51 -6.04 7.02 -5.02
C ASN A 51 -5.44 6.89 -6.42
N ASN A 52 -6.11 6.16 -7.31
CA ASN A 52 -5.65 5.95 -8.67
C ASN A 52 -4.25 5.33 -8.72
N ILE A 53 -3.99 4.38 -7.83
CA ILE A 53 -2.72 3.65 -7.78
C ILE A 53 -2.81 2.42 -8.68
N SER A 54 -1.79 2.23 -9.51
CA SER A 54 -1.71 1.07 -10.39
C SER A 54 -0.62 0.10 -9.87
N ASP A 55 -0.31 -0.91 -10.69
CA ASP A 55 0.71 -1.91 -10.35
C ASP A 55 2.06 -1.28 -10.08
N GLU A 56 2.42 -0.21 -10.79
CA GLU A 56 3.68 0.48 -10.57
C GLU A 56 3.79 1.01 -9.14
N GLY A 57 2.76 1.72 -8.68
CA GLY A 57 2.77 2.31 -7.35
C GLY A 57 2.74 1.28 -6.24
N ILE A 58 1.89 0.25 -6.37
CA ILE A 58 1.80 -0.76 -5.32
C ILE A 58 3.03 -1.65 -5.27
N THR A 59 3.67 -1.89 -6.42
CA THR A 59 4.92 -2.64 -6.45
C THR A 59 6.02 -1.88 -5.70
N ALA A 60 6.10 -0.56 -5.88
CA ALA A 60 7.04 0.26 -5.13
C ALA A 60 6.80 0.15 -3.62
N ILE A 61 5.55 0.22 -3.19
CA ILE A 61 5.20 0.07 -1.77
C ILE A 61 5.58 -1.32 -1.26
N ALA A 62 5.22 -2.37 -2.01
CA ALA A 62 5.49 -3.75 -1.60
C ALA A 62 6.99 -4.03 -1.46
N ASN A 63 7.81 -3.39 -2.28
CA ASN A 63 9.26 -3.62 -2.27
C ASN A 63 10.01 -2.63 -1.40
N SER A 64 9.33 -1.82 -0.62
CA SER A 64 9.97 -0.83 0.25
C SER A 64 10.17 -1.39 1.65
N GLU A 65 11.42 -1.42 2.11
CA GLU A 65 11.73 -1.78 3.48
C GLU A 65 11.03 -0.87 4.48
N ASN A 66 10.66 0.34 4.05
CA ASN A 66 9.97 1.31 4.88
C ASN A 66 8.67 0.76 5.48
N PHE A 67 8.04 -0.19 4.81
CA PHE A 67 6.73 -0.72 5.21
C PHE A 67 6.80 -2.13 5.80
N LYS A 68 7.98 -2.57 6.25
CA LYS A 68 8.14 -3.94 6.78
C LYS A 68 7.34 -4.22 8.03
N GLN A 69 6.86 -3.19 8.71
CA GLN A 69 6.05 -3.35 9.92
C GLN A 69 4.54 -3.31 9.65
N LEU A 70 4.12 -3.14 8.40
CA LEU A 70 2.69 -3.08 8.09
C LEU A 70 1.97 -4.37 8.49
N THR A 71 0.84 -4.20 9.16
CA THR A 71 -0.10 -5.27 9.46
C THR A 71 -1.38 -5.13 8.65
N ASP A 72 -1.75 -3.91 8.27
CA ASP A 72 -2.96 -3.63 7.51
C ASP A 72 -2.62 -2.77 6.29
N LEU A 73 -3.07 -3.20 5.11
CA LEU A 73 -2.92 -2.44 3.88
C LEU A 73 -4.29 -2.38 3.19
N ASP A 74 -4.84 -1.19 3.09
CA ASP A 74 -6.12 -0.97 2.42
C ASP A 74 -5.86 -0.23 1.11
N ILE A 75 -6.08 -0.93 -0.01
CA ILE A 75 -5.93 -0.38 -1.35
C ILE A 75 -7.21 -0.50 -2.15
N TYR A 76 -8.35 -0.43 -1.46
CA TYR A 76 -9.68 -0.46 -2.06
C TYR A 76 -9.81 0.60 -3.16
N GLY A 77 -10.46 0.21 -4.26
CA GLY A 77 -10.86 1.19 -5.28
C GLY A 77 -9.71 1.82 -6.06
N ASN A 78 -8.62 1.11 -6.25
CA ASN A 78 -7.52 1.55 -7.11
C ASN A 78 -7.57 0.82 -8.45
N VAL A 79 -6.48 0.82 -9.21
CA VAL A 79 -6.43 0.17 -10.52
C VAL A 79 -5.32 -0.89 -10.55
N ILE A 80 -5.28 -1.70 -9.51
CA ILE A 80 -4.25 -2.72 -9.32
C ILE A 80 -4.71 -4.03 -9.94
N SER A 81 -3.85 -4.64 -10.75
CA SER A 81 -4.13 -5.91 -11.42
C SER A 81 -3.37 -7.06 -10.73
N ASP A 82 -3.39 -8.24 -11.37
CA ASP A 82 -2.71 -9.41 -10.84
C ASP A 82 -1.23 -9.20 -10.61
N ASP A 83 -0.55 -8.40 -11.45
CA ASP A 83 0.87 -8.14 -11.30
C ASP A 83 1.18 -7.39 -9.99
N GLY A 84 0.35 -6.42 -9.64
CA GLY A 84 0.51 -5.69 -8.39
C GLY A 84 0.28 -6.58 -7.17
N VAL A 85 -0.74 -7.44 -7.24
CA VAL A 85 -1.03 -8.38 -6.17
C VAL A 85 0.09 -9.40 -6.01
N LYS A 86 0.66 -9.88 -7.11
CA LYS A 86 1.82 -10.77 -7.06
C LYS A 86 3.00 -10.11 -6.37
N ALA A 87 3.23 -8.83 -6.64
CA ALA A 87 4.32 -8.09 -5.97
C ALA A 87 4.13 -8.08 -4.46
N ILE A 88 2.89 -7.90 -3.98
CA ILE A 88 2.59 -7.97 -2.55
C ILE A 88 2.87 -9.39 -2.02
N ALA A 89 2.36 -10.39 -2.71
CA ALA A 89 2.45 -11.80 -2.28
C ALA A 89 3.90 -12.28 -2.19
N GLU A 90 4.76 -11.78 -3.08
CA GLU A 90 6.16 -12.22 -3.17
C GLU A 90 7.13 -11.29 -2.44
N SER A 91 6.63 -10.23 -1.83
CA SER A 91 7.49 -9.24 -1.18
C SER A 91 8.12 -9.79 0.09
N PRO A 92 9.45 -9.61 0.26
CA PRO A 92 10.10 -9.98 1.51
C PRO A 92 9.76 -9.03 2.67
N TYR A 93 9.12 -7.90 2.38
CA TYR A 93 8.80 -6.88 3.40
C TYR A 93 7.36 -6.91 3.89
N MET A 94 6.51 -7.77 3.31
CA MET A 94 5.08 -7.83 3.66
C MET A 94 4.73 -9.02 4.56
N SER A 95 5.71 -9.62 5.23
CA SER A 95 5.48 -10.83 6.03
C SER A 95 4.65 -10.58 7.29
N ASN A 96 4.56 -9.34 7.74
CA ASN A 96 3.73 -9.00 8.90
C ASN A 96 2.29 -8.63 8.54
N LEU A 97 1.98 -8.62 7.24
CA LEU A 97 0.65 -8.23 6.79
C LEU A 97 -0.39 -9.26 7.21
N LYS A 98 -1.45 -8.80 7.86
CA LYS A 98 -2.56 -9.63 8.35
C LYS A 98 -3.87 -9.29 7.69
N LYS A 99 -4.00 -8.08 7.16
CA LYS A 99 -5.22 -7.63 6.54
C LYS A 99 -4.90 -6.88 5.26
N LEU A 100 -5.50 -7.32 4.17
CA LEU A 100 -5.31 -6.74 2.83
C LEU A 100 -6.68 -6.55 2.19
N SER A 101 -7.04 -5.30 1.91
CA SER A 101 -8.28 -4.99 1.21
C SER A 101 -8.01 -4.70 -0.25
N LEU A 102 -8.50 -5.57 -1.14
CA LEU A 102 -8.29 -5.50 -2.59
C LEU A 102 -9.57 -5.19 -3.37
N TYR A 103 -10.70 -5.05 -2.71
CA TYR A 103 -11.97 -4.84 -3.39
C TYR A 103 -11.92 -3.60 -4.28
N GLY A 104 -12.61 -3.68 -5.43
CA GLY A 104 -12.66 -2.53 -6.34
C GLY A 104 -11.40 -2.32 -7.17
N ASN A 105 -10.58 -3.34 -7.32
CA ASN A 105 -9.41 -3.34 -8.20
C ASN A 105 -9.65 -4.27 -9.40
N LEU A 106 -8.61 -4.60 -10.14
CA LEU A 106 -8.66 -5.37 -11.38
C LEU A 106 -8.09 -6.79 -11.20
N VAL A 107 -8.17 -7.32 -9.98
CA VAL A 107 -7.60 -8.63 -9.64
C VAL A 107 -8.46 -9.74 -10.23
N GLU A 108 -7.81 -10.71 -10.90
CA GLU A 108 -8.43 -11.88 -11.47
C GLU A 108 -7.83 -13.15 -10.85
N ASP A 109 -7.94 -14.29 -11.54
CA ASP A 109 -7.60 -15.59 -10.97
C ASP A 109 -6.13 -15.71 -10.56
N GLU A 110 -5.19 -15.21 -11.37
CA GLU A 110 -3.77 -15.34 -11.08
C GLU A 110 -3.38 -14.58 -9.81
N GLY A 111 -3.92 -13.37 -9.63
CA GLY A 111 -3.66 -12.58 -8.44
C GLY A 111 -4.26 -13.21 -7.20
N ALA A 112 -5.49 -13.74 -7.32
CA ALA A 112 -6.14 -14.43 -6.21
C ALA A 112 -5.35 -15.67 -5.79
N ILE A 113 -4.84 -16.45 -6.76
CA ILE A 113 -4.01 -17.62 -6.50
C ILE A 113 -2.70 -17.21 -5.81
N ALA A 114 -2.06 -16.14 -6.29
CA ALA A 114 -0.81 -15.67 -5.70
C ALA A 114 -0.97 -15.34 -4.21
N ILE A 115 -2.06 -14.69 -3.85
CA ILE A 115 -2.35 -14.38 -2.44
C ILE A 115 -2.63 -15.65 -1.64
N ALA A 116 -3.40 -16.58 -2.21
CA ALA A 116 -3.73 -17.83 -1.53
C ALA A 116 -2.50 -18.68 -1.26
N GLU A 117 -1.49 -18.63 -2.14
CA GLU A 117 -0.26 -19.41 -2.01
C GLU A 117 0.84 -18.66 -1.24
N SER A 118 0.64 -17.39 -0.92
CA SER A 118 1.65 -16.61 -0.22
C SER A 118 1.71 -17.00 1.26
N GLN A 119 2.82 -16.64 1.91
CA GLN A 119 3.00 -16.88 3.34
C GLN A 119 2.51 -15.72 4.19
N ILE A 120 1.96 -14.69 3.56
CA ILE A 120 1.30 -13.59 4.26
C ILE A 120 -0.18 -13.94 4.43
N LEU A 121 -0.83 -13.35 5.38
CA LEU A 121 -2.27 -13.53 5.71
C LEU A 121 -2.57 -14.92 6.31
#